data_f0e3ae2d3cc9ec2547cf9d7c1e2651e9
#
_entry.id   f0e3ae2d3cc9ec2547cf9d7c1e2651e9
#
_cell.length_a   1.000
_cell.length_b   1.000
_cell.length_c   1.000
_cell.angle_alpha   90.00
_cell.angle_beta   90.00
_cell.angle_gamma   90.00
#
_symmetry.space_group_name_H-M   'P 1'
#
loop_
_entity.id
_entity.type
_entity.pdbx_description
1 polymer ?
#
loop_
_entity_poly.entity_id
_entity_poly.type
_entity_poly.pdbx_seq_one_letter_code
_entity_poly.pdbx_strand_id
1 'polypeptide(L)'
;MYQFIKRVRLERCAWKLKVEKDKSITEIGENYGYTASNFATAFKKHLNVSPADFRKTSEQMVLQSSFSHGMSMDDLTDFEKLITIEHLDSMLVVYERKKGNYHKLPEEWCKFIEKYEYLSCEDTLYIECTIDDPSITDENRCMYELCQTIPPKHPAVKEDANILTHAFEGGKYAVYHFKGFPQFMFMVYQEVFCRWLSRTGNQLDNRSILDIYRYVGEDGYMEIDICFPIK
;
A
#
# COMPACT_ATOMS: atom_id res chain seq x y z
N MET A 1 -10.25 -22.87 -4.46
CA MET A 1 -10.13 -22.26 -3.12
C MET A 1 -8.76 -22.50 -2.47
N TYR A 2 -8.28 -23.74 -2.30
CA TYR A 2 -6.98 -24.04 -1.66
C TYR A 2 -5.78 -23.31 -2.29
N GLN A 3 -5.63 -23.32 -3.62
CA GLN A 3 -4.53 -22.65 -4.32
C GLN A 3 -4.56 -21.12 -4.14
N PHE A 4 -5.73 -20.53 -4.09
CA PHE A 4 -5.90 -19.11 -3.81
C PHE A 4 -5.41 -18.76 -2.39
N ILE A 5 -5.87 -19.49 -1.37
CA ILE A 5 -5.44 -19.27 0.02
C ILE A 5 -3.92 -19.45 0.16
N LYS A 6 -3.36 -20.48 -0.48
CA LYS A 6 -1.92 -20.73 -0.46
C LYS A 6 -1.13 -19.57 -1.07
N ARG A 7 -1.58 -19.06 -2.22
CA ARG A 7 -0.98 -17.90 -2.88
C ARG A 7 -0.97 -16.68 -1.95
N VAL A 8 -2.13 -16.29 -1.45
CA VAL A 8 -2.28 -15.11 -0.57
C VAL A 8 -1.39 -15.23 0.67
N ARG A 9 -1.32 -16.41 1.28
CA ARG A 9 -0.43 -16.65 2.44
C ARG A 9 1.04 -16.41 2.10
N LEU A 10 1.51 -16.92 0.95
CA LEU A 10 2.92 -16.78 0.54
C LEU A 10 3.24 -15.33 0.15
N GLU A 11 2.34 -14.64 -0.53
CA GLU A 11 2.50 -13.22 -0.88
C GLU A 11 2.52 -12.35 0.39
N ARG A 12 1.68 -12.64 1.38
CA ARG A 12 1.74 -11.98 2.70
C ARG A 12 3.04 -12.29 3.46
N CYS A 13 3.55 -13.53 3.40
CA CYS A 13 4.87 -13.84 3.96
C CYS A 13 5.97 -13.03 3.25
N ALA A 14 5.92 -12.91 1.93
CA ALA A 14 6.89 -12.12 1.16
C ALA A 14 6.86 -10.64 1.58
N TRP A 15 5.68 -10.07 1.70
CA TRP A 15 5.52 -8.71 2.20
C TRP A 15 6.09 -8.55 3.61
N LYS A 16 5.80 -9.47 4.55
CA LYS A 16 6.37 -9.45 5.90
C LYS A 16 7.89 -9.59 5.91
N LEU A 17 8.46 -10.44 5.05
CA LEU A 17 9.91 -10.55 4.89
C LEU A 17 10.57 -9.24 4.42
N LYS A 18 9.84 -8.44 3.65
CA LYS A 18 10.27 -7.14 3.15
C LYS A 18 10.27 -6.07 4.24
N VAL A 19 9.25 -6.04 5.10
CA VAL A 19 9.01 -4.95 6.05
C VAL A 19 9.41 -5.26 7.51
N GLU A 20 9.30 -6.52 7.95
CA GLU A 20 9.62 -6.94 9.33
C GLU A 20 11.03 -7.55 9.39
N LYS A 21 12.05 -6.69 9.46
CA LYS A 21 13.46 -7.14 9.45
C LYS A 21 13.92 -7.76 10.78
N ASP A 22 13.28 -7.40 11.86
CA ASP A 22 13.50 -7.90 13.21
C ASP A 22 13.01 -9.34 13.44
N LYS A 23 12.02 -9.79 12.65
CA LYS A 23 11.50 -11.15 12.76
C LYS A 23 12.30 -12.17 11.96
N SER A 24 12.45 -13.36 12.52
CA SER A 24 13.09 -14.47 11.82
C SER A 24 12.22 -14.96 10.65
N ILE A 25 12.87 -15.55 9.63
CA ILE A 25 12.18 -16.15 8.48
C ILE A 25 11.23 -17.27 8.92
N THR A 26 11.66 -18.07 9.91
CA THR A 26 10.87 -19.16 10.48
C THR A 26 9.61 -18.63 11.16
N GLU A 27 9.76 -17.63 12.02
CA GLU A 27 8.64 -16.99 12.72
C GLU A 27 7.59 -16.44 11.75
N ILE A 28 8.03 -15.76 10.67
CA ILE A 28 7.12 -15.28 9.64
C ILE A 28 6.36 -16.44 8.99
N GLY A 29 7.05 -17.53 8.63
CA GLY A 29 6.40 -18.70 8.06
C GLY A 29 5.37 -19.33 8.99
N GLU A 30 5.71 -19.49 10.27
CA GLU A 30 4.86 -20.08 11.30
C GLU A 30 3.59 -19.26 11.54
N ASN A 31 3.68 -17.94 11.55
CA ASN A 31 2.53 -17.02 11.69
C ASN A 31 1.49 -17.21 10.56
N TYR A 32 1.89 -17.76 9.41
CA TYR A 32 1.00 -18.10 8.30
C TYR A 32 0.72 -19.60 8.15
N GLY A 33 1.06 -20.41 9.19
CA GLY A 33 0.72 -21.82 9.28
C GLY A 33 1.66 -22.74 8.47
N TYR A 34 2.91 -22.34 8.26
CA TYR A 34 3.95 -23.18 7.66
C TYR A 34 4.90 -23.71 8.74
N THR A 35 5.40 -24.93 8.56
CA THR A 35 6.62 -25.36 9.24
C THR A 35 7.85 -24.79 8.54
N ALA A 36 8.98 -24.65 9.23
CA ALA A 36 10.22 -24.09 8.67
C ALA A 36 10.63 -24.76 7.33
N SER A 37 10.60 -26.09 7.26
CA SER A 37 10.95 -26.85 6.06
C SER A 37 9.95 -26.66 4.91
N ASN A 38 8.65 -26.65 5.22
CA ASN A 38 7.61 -26.48 4.21
C ASN A 38 7.54 -25.04 3.70
N PHE A 39 7.85 -24.05 4.55
CA PHE A 39 7.86 -22.65 4.17
C PHE A 39 8.87 -22.37 3.05
N ALA A 40 10.14 -22.72 3.26
CA ALA A 40 11.19 -22.47 2.28
C ALA A 40 10.88 -23.11 0.92
N THR A 41 10.40 -24.34 0.94
CA THR A 41 10.02 -25.08 -0.29
C THR A 41 8.83 -24.43 -0.99
N ALA A 42 7.76 -24.12 -0.25
CA ALA A 42 6.54 -23.53 -0.82
C ALA A 42 6.80 -22.11 -1.35
N PHE A 43 7.58 -21.32 -0.64
CA PHE A 43 7.95 -19.96 -1.01
C PHE A 43 8.78 -19.95 -2.30
N LYS A 44 9.85 -20.77 -2.35
CA LYS A 44 10.70 -20.90 -3.55
C LYS A 44 9.92 -21.38 -4.76
N LYS A 45 8.98 -22.31 -4.57
CA LYS A 45 8.10 -22.80 -5.66
C LYS A 45 7.16 -21.70 -6.18
N HIS A 46 6.75 -20.78 -5.33
CA HIS A 46 5.80 -19.71 -5.70
C HIS A 46 6.48 -18.47 -6.29
N LEU A 47 7.58 -18.01 -5.69
CA LEU A 47 8.26 -16.77 -6.05
C LEU A 47 9.58 -16.99 -6.81
N ASN A 48 9.97 -18.26 -7.07
CA ASN A 48 11.21 -18.65 -7.74
C ASN A 48 12.51 -18.20 -7.02
N VAL A 49 12.42 -17.80 -5.75
CA VAL A 49 13.53 -17.33 -4.92
C VAL A 49 13.37 -17.85 -3.51
N SER A 50 14.46 -18.08 -2.78
CA SER A 50 14.36 -18.50 -1.38
C SER A 50 13.89 -17.32 -0.49
N PRO A 51 13.27 -17.58 0.68
CA PRO A 51 12.88 -16.51 1.61
C PRO A 51 14.07 -15.63 2.04
N ALA A 52 15.25 -16.23 2.24
CA ALA A 52 16.46 -15.52 2.64
C ALA A 52 16.99 -14.61 1.51
N ASP A 53 17.05 -15.13 0.28
CA ASP A 53 17.45 -14.35 -0.88
C ASP A 53 16.45 -13.25 -1.18
N PHE A 54 15.14 -13.54 -1.07
CA PHE A 54 14.10 -12.52 -1.24
C PHE A 54 14.27 -11.37 -0.27
N ARG A 55 14.48 -11.65 1.02
CA ARG A 55 14.72 -10.62 2.04
C ARG A 55 15.93 -9.75 1.69
N LYS A 56 17.02 -10.37 1.26
CA LYS A 56 18.26 -9.69 0.86
C LYS A 56 18.08 -8.86 -0.41
N THR A 57 17.47 -9.44 -1.45
CA THR A 57 17.31 -8.76 -2.75
C THR A 57 16.27 -7.65 -2.69
N SER A 58 15.26 -7.72 -1.81
CA SER A 58 14.30 -6.64 -1.64
C SER A 58 14.96 -5.31 -1.25
N GLU A 59 16.06 -5.35 -0.48
CA GLU A 59 16.85 -4.16 -0.14
C GLU A 59 17.67 -3.64 -1.34
N GLN A 60 18.25 -4.56 -2.12
CA GLN A 60 19.06 -4.21 -3.29
C GLN A 60 18.22 -3.63 -4.44
N MET A 61 16.98 -4.11 -4.60
CA MET A 61 16.05 -3.57 -5.62
C MET A 61 15.76 -2.09 -5.43
N VAL A 62 15.66 -1.63 -4.18
CA VAL A 62 15.46 -0.21 -3.87
C VAL A 62 16.63 0.62 -4.38
N LEU A 63 17.86 0.22 -4.04
CA LEU A 63 19.05 0.94 -4.45
C LEU A 63 19.17 1.03 -5.99
N GLN A 64 18.94 -0.10 -6.68
CA GLN A 64 19.00 -0.11 -8.15
C GLN A 64 17.90 0.74 -8.78
N SER A 65 16.68 0.71 -8.23
CA SER A 65 15.57 1.53 -8.71
C SER A 65 15.85 3.03 -8.54
N SER A 66 16.34 3.44 -7.36
CA SER A 66 16.66 4.84 -7.07
C SER A 66 17.75 5.38 -8.00
N PHE A 67 18.82 4.63 -8.23
CA PHE A 67 19.88 5.01 -9.15
C PHE A 67 19.46 5.02 -10.63
N SER A 68 18.61 4.08 -11.03
CA SER A 68 18.12 4.03 -12.43
C SER A 68 17.23 5.22 -12.80
N HIS A 69 16.64 5.90 -11.80
CA HIS A 69 15.82 7.11 -11.99
C HIS A 69 16.61 8.42 -11.77
N GLY A 70 17.93 8.33 -11.63
CA GLY A 70 18.79 9.51 -11.50
C GLY A 70 18.77 10.18 -10.13
N MET A 71 18.25 9.52 -9.09
CA MET A 71 18.34 9.98 -7.71
C MET A 71 19.75 9.79 -7.17
N SER A 72 20.29 10.82 -6.52
CA SER A 72 21.58 10.76 -5.81
C SER A 72 21.41 10.23 -4.38
N MET A 73 22.54 9.90 -3.73
CA MET A 73 22.52 9.54 -2.30
C MET A 73 22.05 10.71 -1.42
N ASP A 74 22.28 11.95 -1.85
CA ASP A 74 21.83 13.16 -1.16
C ASP A 74 20.30 13.30 -1.24
N ASP A 75 19.70 12.99 -2.40
CA ASP A 75 18.24 12.97 -2.58
C ASP A 75 17.58 11.96 -1.63
N LEU A 76 18.23 10.81 -1.40
CA LEU A 76 17.74 9.81 -0.45
C LEU A 76 17.81 10.26 1.01
N THR A 77 18.78 11.10 1.35
CA THR A 77 18.88 11.71 2.69
C THR A 77 17.80 12.76 2.88
N ASP A 78 17.47 13.51 1.85
CA ASP A 78 16.38 14.48 1.87
C ASP A 78 15.00 13.81 1.88
N PHE A 79 14.85 12.60 1.33
CA PHE A 79 13.64 11.81 1.37
C PHE A 79 13.10 11.63 2.81
N GLU A 80 13.97 11.35 3.77
CA GLU A 80 13.57 11.17 5.17
C GLU A 80 13.00 12.43 5.81
N LYS A 81 13.43 13.61 5.34
CA LYS A 81 12.94 14.91 5.81
C LYS A 81 11.52 15.21 5.29
N LEU A 82 11.08 14.53 4.24
CA LEU A 82 9.74 14.67 3.65
C LEU A 82 8.70 13.77 4.33
N ILE A 83 9.10 12.96 5.31
CA ILE A 83 8.19 12.14 6.09
C ILE A 83 7.86 12.86 7.39
N THR A 84 6.59 13.15 7.59
CA THR A 84 6.05 13.67 8.85
C THR A 84 5.35 12.56 9.64
N ILE A 85 5.27 12.70 10.95
CA ILE A 85 4.47 11.81 11.79
C ILE A 85 3.20 12.56 12.18
N GLU A 86 2.07 12.03 11.75
CA GLU A 86 0.77 12.65 11.91
C GLU A 86 -0.23 11.73 12.61
N HIS A 87 -1.25 12.29 13.20
CA HIS A 87 -2.41 11.58 13.71
C HIS A 87 -3.58 11.82 12.78
N LEU A 88 -4.03 10.78 12.08
CA LEU A 88 -5.22 10.84 11.25
C LEU A 88 -6.45 10.44 12.05
N ASP A 89 -7.55 11.14 11.85
CA ASP A 89 -8.84 10.76 12.40
C ASP A 89 -9.43 9.55 11.69
N SER A 90 -10.36 8.85 12.34
CA SER A 90 -11.13 7.78 11.71
C SER A 90 -12.01 8.35 10.58
N MET A 91 -12.00 7.70 9.43
CA MET A 91 -12.73 8.13 8.24
C MET A 91 -13.73 7.08 7.80
N LEU A 92 -15.01 7.44 7.68
CA LEU A 92 -16.01 6.60 7.03
C LEU A 92 -15.92 6.81 5.50
N VAL A 93 -15.86 5.73 4.76
CA VAL A 93 -15.74 5.77 3.30
C VAL A 93 -16.79 4.90 2.61
N VAL A 94 -17.24 5.34 1.43
CA VAL A 94 -17.78 4.46 0.41
C VAL A 94 -16.61 3.91 -0.39
N TYR A 95 -16.68 2.65 -0.80
CA TYR A 95 -15.56 2.03 -1.51
C TYR A 95 -15.99 1.07 -2.61
N GLU A 96 -15.11 0.89 -3.58
CA GLU A 96 -15.14 -0.22 -4.52
C GLU A 96 -13.81 -0.96 -4.52
N ARG A 97 -13.86 -2.28 -4.33
CA ARG A 97 -12.68 -3.13 -4.46
C ARG A 97 -12.47 -3.50 -5.91
N LYS A 98 -11.29 -3.19 -6.41
CA LYS A 98 -10.85 -3.47 -7.77
C LYS A 98 -9.81 -4.58 -7.77
N LYS A 99 -9.67 -5.22 -8.92
CA LYS A 99 -8.64 -6.21 -9.19
C LYS A 99 -8.11 -6.01 -10.59
N GLY A 100 -6.81 -5.91 -10.73
CA GLY A 100 -6.13 -5.80 -12.01
C GLY A 100 -4.94 -4.86 -11.99
N ASN A 101 -4.51 -4.49 -13.18
CA ASN A 101 -3.35 -3.66 -13.39
C ASN A 101 -3.64 -2.18 -13.07
N TYR A 102 -2.75 -1.55 -12.33
CA TYR A 102 -2.81 -0.13 -11.98
C TYR A 102 -2.80 0.83 -13.19
N HIS A 103 -2.42 0.37 -14.39
CA HIS A 103 -2.53 1.18 -15.61
C HIS A 103 -3.97 1.59 -15.95
N LYS A 104 -4.97 0.86 -15.45
CA LYS A 104 -6.39 1.20 -15.60
C LYS A 104 -6.92 2.14 -14.52
N LEU A 105 -6.10 2.47 -13.54
CA LEU A 105 -6.50 3.27 -12.39
C LEU A 105 -7.17 4.60 -12.76
N PRO A 106 -6.66 5.40 -13.72
CA PRO A 106 -7.33 6.65 -14.11
C PRO A 106 -8.76 6.43 -14.63
N GLU A 107 -8.98 5.42 -15.48
CA GLU A 107 -10.31 5.07 -15.99
C GLU A 107 -11.25 4.60 -14.88
N GLU A 108 -10.74 3.79 -13.93
CA GLU A 108 -11.51 3.29 -12.80
C GLU A 108 -11.87 4.42 -11.83
N TRP A 109 -10.98 5.40 -11.62
CA TRP A 109 -11.28 6.60 -10.84
C TRP A 109 -12.38 7.45 -11.48
N CYS A 110 -12.37 7.69 -12.80
CA CYS A 110 -13.42 8.42 -13.46
C CYS A 110 -14.79 7.78 -13.23
N LYS A 111 -14.89 6.46 -13.40
CA LYS A 111 -16.14 5.71 -13.18
C LYS A 111 -16.60 5.77 -11.73
N PHE A 112 -15.64 5.67 -10.78
CA PHE A 112 -15.92 5.72 -9.35
C PHE A 112 -16.46 7.09 -8.94
N ILE A 113 -15.79 8.18 -9.35
CA ILE A 113 -16.20 9.55 -9.05
C ILE A 113 -17.59 9.83 -9.63
N GLU A 114 -17.83 9.53 -10.91
CA GLU A 114 -19.14 9.70 -11.55
C GLU A 114 -20.24 8.97 -10.78
N LYS A 115 -19.99 7.74 -10.35
CA LYS A 115 -20.97 6.92 -9.66
C LYS A 115 -21.31 7.45 -8.26
N TYR A 116 -20.37 8.04 -7.55
CA TYR A 116 -20.53 8.46 -6.16
C TYR A 116 -20.51 9.99 -5.96
N GLU A 117 -20.58 10.78 -7.05
CA GLU A 117 -20.60 12.25 -7.03
C GLU A 117 -21.66 12.81 -6.07
N TYR A 118 -22.83 12.16 -6.02
CA TYR A 118 -23.94 12.57 -5.16
C TYR A 118 -23.66 12.44 -3.64
N LEU A 119 -22.58 11.76 -3.25
CA LEU A 119 -22.11 11.65 -1.85
C LEU A 119 -21.01 12.67 -1.53
N SER A 120 -20.54 13.41 -2.52
CA SER A 120 -19.44 14.35 -2.37
C SER A 120 -19.88 15.63 -1.63
N CYS A 121 -18.95 16.17 -0.84
CA CYS A 121 -19.07 17.48 -0.19
C CYS A 121 -17.72 18.22 -0.33
N GLU A 122 -17.65 19.45 0.15
CA GLU A 122 -16.45 20.30 0.05
C GLU A 122 -15.20 19.65 0.66
N ASP A 123 -15.39 18.90 1.77
CA ASP A 123 -14.29 18.22 2.49
C ASP A 123 -14.08 16.76 2.06
N THR A 124 -14.64 16.34 0.92
CA THR A 124 -14.48 14.97 0.43
C THR A 124 -13.04 14.68 0.10
N LEU A 125 -12.51 13.58 0.66
CA LEU A 125 -11.20 13.04 0.33
C LEU A 125 -11.37 11.81 -0.58
N TYR A 126 -10.55 11.74 -1.62
CA TYR A 126 -10.40 10.56 -2.47
C TYR A 126 -9.16 9.79 -2.03
N ILE A 127 -9.35 8.50 -1.76
CA ILE A 127 -8.33 7.66 -1.12
C ILE A 127 -8.19 6.37 -1.91
N GLU A 128 -6.97 6.04 -2.32
CA GLU A 128 -6.65 4.68 -2.74
C GLU A 128 -6.12 3.89 -1.55
N CYS A 129 -6.65 2.69 -1.37
CA CYS A 129 -6.12 1.74 -0.39
C CYS A 129 -5.43 0.60 -1.14
N THR A 130 -4.10 0.60 -1.13
CA THR A 130 -3.30 -0.47 -1.72
C THR A 130 -3.36 -1.72 -0.85
N ILE A 131 -3.90 -2.83 -1.40
CA ILE A 131 -4.04 -4.10 -0.69
C ILE A 131 -2.88 -5.03 -0.99
N ASP A 132 -2.49 -5.13 -2.25
CA ASP A 132 -1.41 -6.01 -2.71
C ASP A 132 -0.22 -5.21 -3.25
N ASP A 133 0.99 -5.67 -2.93
CA ASP A 133 2.24 -5.08 -3.43
C ASP A 133 2.53 -5.60 -4.85
N PRO A 134 2.56 -4.74 -5.89
CA PRO A 134 2.80 -5.17 -7.28
C PRO A 134 4.22 -5.72 -7.52
N SER A 135 5.16 -5.53 -6.59
CA SER A 135 6.47 -6.19 -6.65
C SER A 135 6.43 -7.66 -6.22
N ILE A 136 5.34 -8.10 -5.62
CA ILE A 136 5.15 -9.44 -5.06
C ILE A 136 4.01 -10.17 -5.78
N THR A 137 2.89 -9.48 -5.95
CA THR A 137 1.68 -10.02 -6.57
C THR A 137 1.67 -9.68 -8.06
N ASP A 138 1.30 -10.66 -8.89
CA ASP A 138 1.09 -10.45 -10.34
C ASP A 138 0.14 -9.26 -10.55
N GLU A 139 0.54 -8.31 -11.41
CA GLU A 139 -0.17 -7.05 -11.62
C GLU A 139 -1.65 -7.22 -12.02
N ASN A 140 -1.97 -8.29 -12.77
CA ASN A 140 -3.35 -8.60 -13.16
C ASN A 140 -4.19 -9.18 -12.00
N ARG A 141 -3.56 -9.41 -10.86
CA ARG A 141 -4.17 -9.97 -9.64
C ARG A 141 -4.10 -9.04 -8.45
N CYS A 142 -3.39 -7.94 -8.55
CA CYS A 142 -3.35 -6.93 -7.51
C CYS A 142 -4.75 -6.44 -7.18
N MET A 143 -5.02 -6.30 -5.90
CA MET A 143 -6.26 -5.73 -5.38
C MET A 143 -5.97 -4.37 -4.75
N TYR A 144 -6.87 -3.45 -4.97
CA TYR A 144 -6.88 -2.12 -4.36
C TYR A 144 -8.32 -1.66 -4.16
N GLU A 145 -8.52 -0.65 -3.34
CA GLU A 145 -9.82 -0.02 -3.14
C GLU A 145 -9.75 1.44 -3.55
N LEU A 146 -10.76 1.87 -4.30
CA LEU A 146 -11.05 3.27 -4.52
C LEU A 146 -12.07 3.70 -3.49
N CYS A 147 -11.78 4.75 -2.75
CA CYS A 147 -12.56 5.18 -1.61
C CYS A 147 -12.84 6.69 -1.69
N GLN A 148 -13.99 7.07 -1.20
CA GLN A 148 -14.39 8.46 -1.01
C GLN A 148 -14.92 8.62 0.41
N THR A 149 -14.42 9.64 1.14
CA THR A 149 -14.96 9.93 2.47
C THR A 149 -16.39 10.43 2.38
N ILE A 150 -17.19 10.01 3.34
CA ILE A 150 -18.59 10.45 3.47
C ILE A 150 -18.86 10.88 4.92
N PRO A 151 -19.73 11.89 5.13
CA PRO A 151 -20.13 12.25 6.48
C PRO A 151 -20.75 11.06 7.23
N PRO A 152 -20.42 10.83 8.52
CA PRO A 152 -20.88 9.64 9.28
C PRO A 152 -22.41 9.48 9.36
N LYS A 153 -23.16 10.53 9.11
CA LYS A 153 -24.65 10.54 9.16
C LYS A 153 -25.28 10.80 7.79
N HIS A 154 -24.55 10.57 6.70
CA HIS A 154 -25.09 10.78 5.36
C HIS A 154 -26.30 9.86 5.13
N PRO A 155 -27.50 10.41 4.74
CA PRO A 155 -28.73 9.62 4.61
C PRO A 155 -28.61 8.43 3.66
N ALA A 156 -27.94 8.61 2.52
CA ALA A 156 -27.76 7.59 1.50
C ALA A 156 -27.08 6.30 2.02
N VAL A 157 -26.27 6.38 3.07
CA VAL A 157 -25.62 5.21 3.68
C VAL A 157 -26.63 4.21 4.27
N LYS A 158 -27.81 4.69 4.66
CA LYS A 158 -28.86 3.85 5.21
C LYS A 158 -29.90 3.41 4.16
N GLU A 159 -30.03 4.18 3.09
CA GLU A 159 -31.11 4.03 2.11
C GLU A 159 -30.72 3.18 0.91
N ASP A 160 -29.42 3.14 0.55
CA ASP A 160 -28.94 2.36 -0.60
C ASP A 160 -28.16 1.11 -0.15
N ALA A 161 -28.83 -0.04 -0.24
CA ALA A 161 -28.22 -1.34 0.06
C ALA A 161 -27.05 -1.75 -0.87
N ASN A 162 -26.85 -1.01 -1.97
CA ASN A 162 -25.77 -1.30 -2.92
C ASN A 162 -24.47 -0.53 -2.61
N ILE A 163 -24.50 0.39 -1.64
CA ILE A 163 -23.32 1.12 -1.21
C ILE A 163 -22.54 0.27 -0.22
N LEU A 164 -21.30 -0.04 -0.55
CA LEU A 164 -20.36 -0.68 0.38
C LEU A 164 -19.60 0.40 1.15
N THR A 165 -19.66 0.32 2.47
CA THR A 165 -18.95 1.26 3.34
C THR A 165 -18.11 0.52 4.36
N HIS A 166 -16.99 1.13 4.75
CA HIS A 166 -16.26 0.74 5.95
C HIS A 166 -15.56 1.98 6.56
N ALA A 167 -15.02 1.83 7.75
CA ALA A 167 -14.22 2.89 8.37
C ALA A 167 -12.73 2.54 8.33
N PHE A 168 -11.90 3.50 7.92
CA PHE A 168 -10.48 3.47 8.23
C PHE A 168 -10.28 3.91 9.68
N GLU A 169 -9.57 3.11 10.45
CA GLU A 169 -9.23 3.44 11.83
C GLU A 169 -8.21 4.58 11.87
N GLY A 170 -8.50 5.58 12.68
CA GLY A 170 -7.57 6.67 12.97
C GLY A 170 -6.35 6.18 13.73
N GLY A 171 -5.38 7.07 13.90
CA GLY A 171 -4.17 6.80 14.68
C GLY A 171 -2.92 7.41 14.06
N LYS A 172 -1.78 6.94 14.51
CA LYS A 172 -0.47 7.46 14.11
C LYS A 172 -0.05 6.94 12.75
N TYR A 173 0.35 7.84 11.85
CA TYR A 173 0.83 7.56 10.50
C TYR A 173 2.15 8.28 10.23
N ALA A 174 3.03 7.62 9.50
CA ALA A 174 4.12 8.29 8.80
C ALA A 174 3.59 8.72 7.43
N VAL A 175 3.59 10.01 7.17
CA VAL A 175 3.01 10.61 5.96
C VAL A 175 4.13 11.14 5.08
N TYR A 176 4.22 10.64 3.86
CA TYR A 176 5.08 11.19 2.84
C TYR A 176 4.25 12.05 1.88
N HIS A 177 4.58 13.34 1.81
CA HIS A 177 3.90 14.28 0.90
C HIS A 177 4.49 14.19 -0.50
N PHE A 178 3.95 13.26 -1.28
CA PHE A 178 4.40 13.01 -2.65
C PHE A 178 3.97 14.11 -3.59
N LYS A 179 4.92 14.57 -4.43
CA LYS A 179 4.67 15.49 -5.54
C LYS A 179 5.41 14.99 -6.75
N GLY A 180 4.69 14.66 -7.82
CA GLY A 180 5.31 14.12 -9.02
C GLY A 180 4.38 13.27 -9.89
N PHE A 181 4.97 12.36 -10.65
CA PHE A 181 4.24 11.46 -11.54
C PHE A 181 4.12 10.04 -10.99
N PRO A 182 3.07 9.28 -11.34
CA PRO A 182 2.76 7.96 -10.77
C PRO A 182 3.92 6.96 -10.77
N GLN A 183 4.77 6.98 -11.82
CA GLN A 183 5.89 6.05 -11.93
C GLN A 183 6.91 6.16 -10.79
N PHE A 184 6.94 7.28 -10.07
CA PHE A 184 7.84 7.49 -8.94
C PHE A 184 7.25 7.07 -7.60
N MET A 185 5.93 6.84 -7.50
CA MET A 185 5.29 6.42 -6.25
C MET A 185 5.86 5.11 -5.73
N PHE A 186 6.13 4.14 -6.62
CA PHE A 186 6.71 2.86 -6.24
C PHE A 186 8.03 3.02 -5.46
N MET A 187 8.85 4.01 -5.82
CA MET A 187 10.11 4.30 -5.11
C MET A 187 9.85 4.74 -3.66
N VAL A 188 8.83 5.57 -3.44
CA VAL A 188 8.44 6.01 -2.09
C VAL A 188 8.11 4.82 -1.20
N TYR A 189 7.27 3.92 -1.69
CA TYR A 189 6.92 2.69 -0.98
C TYR A 189 8.15 1.83 -0.64
N GLN A 190 9.06 1.67 -1.62
CA GLN A 190 10.27 0.88 -1.41
C GLN A 190 11.19 1.53 -0.37
N GLU A 191 11.41 2.84 -0.43
CA GLU A 191 12.24 3.56 0.53
C GLU A 191 11.68 3.47 1.96
N VAL A 192 10.37 3.66 2.12
CA VAL A 192 9.74 3.53 3.44
C VAL A 192 9.86 2.11 3.97
N PHE A 193 9.48 1.10 3.19
CA PHE A 193 9.46 -0.28 3.65
C PHE A 193 10.84 -0.88 3.90
N CYS A 194 11.80 -0.60 3.02
CA CYS A 194 13.09 -1.28 3.07
C CYS A 194 14.15 -0.52 3.86
N ARG A 195 13.99 0.78 4.03
CA ARG A 195 15.03 1.63 4.64
C ARG A 195 14.52 2.45 5.81
N TRP A 196 13.52 3.31 5.60
CA TRP A 196 13.07 4.25 6.62
C TRP A 196 12.58 3.54 7.89
N LEU A 197 11.73 2.52 7.78
CA LEU A 197 11.23 1.76 8.94
C LEU A 197 12.36 1.14 9.75
N SER A 198 13.34 0.49 9.08
CA SER A 198 14.44 -0.16 9.78
C SER A 198 15.44 0.82 10.40
N ARG A 199 15.64 2.01 9.80
CA ARG A 199 16.54 3.04 10.31
C ARG A 199 15.96 3.82 11.48
N THR A 200 14.66 4.06 11.48
CA THR A 200 13.97 4.85 12.50
C THR A 200 13.44 4.02 13.65
N GLY A 201 13.45 2.69 13.53
CA GLY A 201 12.87 1.78 14.52
C GLY A 201 11.34 1.79 14.58
N ASN A 202 10.67 2.52 13.68
CA ASN A 202 9.22 2.49 13.57
C ASN A 202 8.76 1.12 13.04
N GLN A 203 7.62 0.67 13.52
CA GLN A 203 7.02 -0.59 13.08
C GLN A 203 5.68 -0.29 12.42
N LEU A 204 5.42 -0.95 11.27
CA LEU A 204 4.09 -0.88 10.65
C LEU A 204 3.03 -1.47 11.57
N ASP A 205 1.89 -0.82 11.59
CA ASP A 205 0.66 -1.33 12.16
C ASP A 205 -0.09 -2.21 11.13
N ASN A 206 -1.17 -2.87 11.58
CA ASN A 206 -2.02 -3.69 10.71
C ASN A 206 -3.13 -2.88 9.99
N ARG A 207 -3.24 -1.59 10.27
CA ARG A 207 -4.15 -0.68 9.55
C ARG A 207 -3.75 -0.56 8.08
N SER A 208 -4.66 -0.05 7.26
CA SER A 208 -4.42 0.14 5.83
C SER A 208 -3.41 1.26 5.55
N ILE A 209 -2.62 1.07 4.50
CA ILE A 209 -1.84 2.14 3.87
C ILE A 209 -2.81 2.91 2.97
N LEU A 210 -2.78 4.22 3.04
CA LEU A 210 -3.71 5.10 2.36
C LEU A 210 -2.95 6.10 1.48
N ASP A 211 -3.36 6.21 0.23
CA ASP A 211 -2.92 7.24 -0.69
C ASP A 211 -4.04 8.28 -0.80
N ILE A 212 -3.89 9.40 -0.09
CA ILE A 212 -4.89 10.47 -0.05
C ILE A 212 -4.57 11.49 -1.13
N TYR A 213 -5.41 11.54 -2.16
CA TYR A 213 -5.23 12.44 -3.29
C TYR A 213 -5.55 13.88 -2.90
N ARG A 214 -4.60 14.80 -3.08
CA ARG A 214 -4.74 16.23 -2.86
C ARG A 214 -4.94 17.01 -4.15
N TYR A 215 -4.24 16.58 -5.19
CA TYR A 215 -4.32 17.19 -6.52
C TYR A 215 -3.95 16.17 -7.59
N VAL A 216 -4.64 16.23 -8.73
CA VAL A 216 -4.29 15.48 -9.96
C VAL A 216 -4.46 16.44 -11.14
N GLY A 217 -3.35 16.72 -11.84
CA GLY A 217 -3.34 17.54 -13.03
C GLY A 217 -3.71 16.76 -14.30
N GLU A 218 -4.08 17.48 -15.35
CA GLU A 218 -4.42 16.90 -16.67
C GLU A 218 -3.21 16.21 -17.32
N ASP A 219 -2.00 16.65 -17.00
CA ASP A 219 -0.73 16.05 -17.45
C ASP A 219 -0.33 14.79 -16.68
N GLY A 220 -1.11 14.40 -15.67
CA GLY A 220 -0.83 13.27 -14.79
C GLY A 220 0.10 13.59 -13.62
N TYR A 221 0.51 14.85 -13.44
CA TYR A 221 1.16 15.29 -12.21
C TYR A 221 0.19 15.20 -11.04
N MET A 222 0.67 14.77 -9.87
CA MET A 222 -0.18 14.58 -8.70
C MET A 222 0.51 14.98 -7.40
N GLU A 223 -0.32 15.40 -6.44
CA GLU A 223 0.08 15.57 -5.05
C GLU A 223 -0.74 14.60 -4.20
N ILE A 224 -0.05 13.74 -3.47
CA ILE A 224 -0.65 12.65 -2.70
C ILE A 224 0.02 12.56 -1.34
N ASP A 225 -0.78 12.43 -0.28
CA ASP A 225 -0.27 12.03 1.02
C ASP A 225 -0.26 10.51 1.10
N ILE A 226 0.92 9.90 1.04
CA ILE A 226 1.11 8.46 1.21
C ILE A 226 1.27 8.17 2.70
N CYS A 227 0.24 7.57 3.30
CA CYS A 227 0.11 7.41 4.74
C CYS A 227 0.40 5.97 5.16
N PHE A 228 1.52 5.75 5.82
CA PHE A 228 1.94 4.45 6.36
C PHE A 228 1.56 4.34 7.84
N PRO A 229 0.66 3.42 8.24
CA PRO A 229 0.26 3.28 9.61
C PRO A 229 1.42 2.75 10.47
N ILE A 230 1.71 3.42 11.57
CA ILE A 230 2.76 3.03 12.51
C ILE A 230 2.22 2.87 13.93
N LYS A 231 2.91 2.03 14.73
CA LYS A 231 2.55 1.79 16.13
C LYS A 231 2.89 2.97 17.05
#